data_561637b2f4c0d74513c8e1fbc154da75
#
_entry.id   561637b2f4c0d74513c8e1fbc154da75
#
_cell.length_a   1.000
_cell.length_b   1.000
_cell.length_c   1.000
_cell.angle_alpha   90.00
_cell.angle_beta   90.00
_cell.angle_gamma   90.00
#
_symmetry.space_group_name_H-M   'P 1'
#
loop_
_entity.id
_entity.type
_entity.pdbx_description
1 polymer ?
#
loop_
_entity_poly.entity_id
_entity_poly.type
_entity_poly.pdbx_seq_one_letter_code
_entity_poly.pdbx_strand_id
1 'polypeptide(L)'
;MDAGSSACAGCPSRIVLSGKTRRPYWGVDKYFSSVRSQNARGHLLGHVFDLGGSSANDPNTRSYATAERQNFHIDRCDVVALLCLRRAKAGGLSTIVSSMAVHNVMAEQRPDLLERLYRPLPVDRRGEVPEGKALFCGAPIFNEYGGELSVLYSRLHVGSAQRFPAARRLTPEDYEALDMLAALAGNPSL
;
A
#
# COMPACT_ATOMS: atom_id res chain seq x y z
N MET A 1 -2.04 -24.72 8.38
CA MET A 1 -1.53 -24.64 7.00
C MET A 1 -0.85 -23.30 6.89
N ASP A 2 0.47 -23.31 6.88
CA ASP A 2 1.28 -22.10 6.90
C ASP A 2 1.05 -21.27 5.64
N ALA A 3 0.49 -20.07 5.83
CA ALA A 3 0.49 -19.04 4.82
C ALA A 3 1.93 -18.55 4.65
N GLY A 4 2.65 -19.22 3.74
CA GLY A 4 4.06 -19.01 3.49
C GLY A 4 4.38 -17.55 3.22
N SER A 5 5.42 -17.07 3.87
CA SER A 5 6.08 -15.80 3.59
C SER A 5 6.41 -15.74 2.09
N SER A 6 5.74 -14.86 1.35
CA SER A 6 6.08 -14.61 -0.04
C SER A 6 7.31 -13.71 -0.13
N ALA A 7 8.45 -14.25 0.24
CA ALA A 7 9.72 -13.64 -0.12
C ALA A 7 9.96 -13.89 -1.60
N CYS A 8 10.22 -12.85 -2.40
CA CYS A 8 10.82 -12.98 -3.72
C CYS A 8 12.28 -13.48 -3.59
N ALA A 9 12.47 -14.65 -2.99
CA ALA A 9 13.76 -15.25 -2.87
C ALA A 9 14.24 -15.71 -4.24
N GLY A 10 15.23 -15.02 -4.79
CA GLY A 10 15.91 -15.43 -6.02
C GLY A 10 15.73 -14.53 -7.23
N CYS A 11 15.28 -13.30 -7.06
CA CYS A 11 15.42 -12.31 -8.12
C CYS A 11 16.92 -11.93 -8.21
N PRO A 12 17.61 -12.21 -9.33
CA PRO A 12 19.01 -11.79 -9.46
C PRO A 12 19.10 -10.29 -9.38
N SER A 13 20.09 -9.82 -8.66
CA SER A 13 20.48 -8.44 -8.51
C SER A 13 20.29 -7.64 -9.82
N ARG A 14 19.46 -6.60 -9.78
CA ARG A 14 19.24 -5.61 -10.83
C ARG A 14 18.78 -6.15 -12.19
N ILE A 15 17.48 -6.43 -12.35
CA ILE A 15 16.89 -6.37 -13.68
C ILE A 15 16.54 -4.91 -13.96
N VAL A 16 17.45 -4.18 -14.59
CA VAL A 16 17.14 -2.89 -15.18
C VAL A 16 16.31 -3.18 -16.43
N LEU A 17 15.10 -2.63 -16.53
CA LEU A 17 14.32 -2.67 -17.76
C LEU A 17 15.19 -2.16 -18.91
N SER A 18 15.50 -3.04 -19.87
CA SER A 18 16.17 -2.62 -21.10
C SER A 18 15.28 -1.62 -21.84
N GLY A 19 15.87 -0.75 -22.66
CA GLY A 19 15.09 0.20 -23.47
C GLY A 19 14.03 -0.50 -24.34
N LYS A 20 14.25 -1.77 -24.70
CA LYS A 20 13.31 -2.61 -25.45
C LYS A 20 12.03 -2.97 -24.68
N THR A 21 12.09 -3.07 -23.34
CA THR A 21 10.94 -3.41 -22.50
C THR A 21 10.28 -2.17 -21.87
N ARG A 22 11.07 -1.13 -21.57
CA ARG A 22 10.56 0.13 -20.99
C ARG A 22 9.58 0.86 -21.92
N ARG A 23 9.91 0.97 -23.19
CA ARG A 23 9.09 1.74 -24.16
C ARG A 23 7.70 1.16 -24.38
N PRO A 24 7.53 -0.16 -24.66
CA PRO A 24 6.20 -0.74 -24.81
C PRO A 24 5.36 -0.62 -23.53
N TYR A 25 5.95 -0.91 -22.36
CA TYR A 25 5.24 -0.79 -21.08
C TYR A 25 4.77 0.66 -20.82
N TRP A 26 5.66 1.62 -21.03
CA TRP A 26 5.32 3.05 -20.97
C TRP A 26 4.23 3.43 -21.97
N GLY A 27 4.25 2.88 -23.17
CA GLY A 27 3.22 3.10 -24.19
C GLY A 27 1.85 2.62 -23.74
N VAL A 28 1.78 1.45 -23.10
CA VAL A 28 0.53 0.89 -22.56
C VAL A 28 -0.02 1.78 -21.44
N ASP A 29 0.82 2.24 -20.52
CA ASP A 29 0.41 3.11 -19.42
C ASP A 29 -0.29 4.40 -19.91
N LYS A 30 0.15 4.93 -21.06
CA LYS A 30 -0.41 6.14 -21.66
C LYS A 30 -1.87 6.01 -22.13
N TYR A 31 -2.33 4.78 -22.40
CA TYR A 31 -3.73 4.54 -22.75
C TYR A 31 -4.67 4.61 -21.56
N PHE A 32 -4.16 4.41 -20.35
CA PHE A 32 -5.00 4.36 -19.15
C PHE A 32 -5.04 5.68 -18.39
N SER A 33 -3.92 6.41 -18.34
CA SER A 33 -3.88 7.66 -17.56
C SER A 33 -2.62 8.49 -17.77
N SER A 34 -2.54 9.59 -17.01
CA SER A 34 -1.31 10.36 -16.83
C SER A 34 -0.43 9.68 -15.78
N VAL A 35 0.74 9.21 -16.19
CA VAL A 35 1.69 8.52 -15.31
C VAL A 35 2.19 9.47 -14.22
N ARG A 36 2.13 9.03 -12.97
CA ARG A 36 2.61 9.77 -11.80
C ARG A 36 4.00 9.33 -11.38
N SER A 37 4.73 10.24 -10.76
CA SER A 37 6.03 9.92 -10.17
C SER A 37 5.90 8.84 -9.09
N GLN A 38 6.77 7.81 -9.19
CA GLN A 38 6.80 6.67 -8.27
C GLN A 38 7.67 6.91 -7.02
N ASN A 39 8.42 8.00 -6.99
CA ASN A 39 9.26 8.36 -5.85
C ASN A 39 9.65 9.85 -5.89
N ALA A 40 10.25 10.34 -4.80
CA ALA A 40 10.71 11.72 -4.67
C ALA A 40 11.75 12.17 -5.72
N ARG A 41 12.38 11.21 -6.43
CA ARG A 41 13.35 11.49 -7.51
C ARG A 41 12.70 11.70 -8.87
N GLY A 42 11.37 11.65 -8.95
CA GLY A 42 10.62 11.85 -10.21
C GLY A 42 10.63 10.63 -11.14
N HIS A 43 11.02 9.45 -10.67
CA HIS A 43 10.96 8.24 -11.50
C HIS A 43 9.52 7.88 -11.82
N LEU A 44 9.21 7.71 -13.09
CA LEU A 44 7.87 7.35 -13.57
C LEU A 44 7.65 5.84 -13.64
N LEU A 45 8.71 5.05 -13.66
CA LEU A 45 8.68 3.59 -13.56
C LEU A 45 9.46 3.17 -12.32
N GLY A 46 8.78 2.47 -11.41
CA GLY A 46 9.37 1.86 -10.22
C GLY A 46 9.87 0.44 -10.52
N HIS A 47 10.94 0.03 -9.87
CA HIS A 47 11.42 -1.35 -9.90
C HIS A 47 11.05 -2.03 -8.59
N VAL A 48 10.40 -3.19 -8.69
CA VAL A 48 10.07 -4.03 -7.55
C VAL A 48 11.09 -5.18 -7.49
N PHE A 49 11.99 -5.14 -6.51
CA PHE A 49 12.98 -6.18 -6.27
C PHE A 49 13.61 -6.02 -4.88
N ASP A 50 14.09 -7.12 -4.33
CA ASP A 50 14.73 -7.13 -3.02
C ASP A 50 16.12 -6.48 -3.07
N LEU A 51 16.33 -5.48 -2.22
CA LEU A 51 17.61 -4.81 -1.99
C LEU A 51 18.31 -5.28 -0.69
N GLY A 52 17.72 -6.27 0.01
CA GLY A 52 18.25 -6.78 1.27
C GLY A 52 17.99 -5.89 2.47
N GLY A 53 17.10 -4.89 2.36
CA GLY A 53 16.68 -4.04 3.47
C GLY A 53 15.58 -4.66 4.33
N SER A 54 15.28 -4.03 5.47
CA SER A 54 14.15 -4.37 6.32
C SER A 54 13.45 -3.09 6.81
N SER A 55 12.12 -3.08 6.72
CA SER A 55 11.30 -1.97 7.22
C SER A 55 11.32 -1.89 8.76
N ALA A 56 11.71 -2.96 9.44
CA ALA A 56 11.89 -2.98 10.89
C ALA A 56 13.13 -2.16 11.33
N ASN A 57 14.17 -2.14 10.49
CA ASN A 57 15.42 -1.43 10.80
C ASN A 57 15.38 0.04 10.38
N ASP A 58 14.66 0.35 9.30
CA ASP A 58 14.46 1.73 8.83
C ASP A 58 13.00 1.93 8.39
N PRO A 59 12.23 2.75 9.13
CA PRO A 59 10.83 3.04 8.81
C PRO A 59 10.61 3.68 7.44
N ASN A 60 11.65 4.22 6.79
CA ASN A 60 11.56 4.79 5.44
C ASN A 60 11.84 3.75 4.34
N THR A 61 12.35 2.57 4.71
CA THR A 61 12.54 1.47 3.75
C THR A 61 11.20 1.06 3.13
N ARG A 62 11.15 1.03 1.81
CA ARG A 62 9.95 0.69 1.05
C ARG A 62 9.79 -0.82 0.95
N SER A 63 8.60 -1.35 1.25
CA SER A 63 8.32 -2.77 1.24
C SER A 63 8.59 -3.43 -0.11
N TYR A 64 8.35 -2.72 -1.23
CA TYR A 64 8.64 -3.22 -2.57
C TYR A 64 10.14 -3.40 -2.88
N ALA A 65 11.01 -2.89 -2.02
CA ALA A 65 12.47 -3.04 -2.10
C ALA A 65 13.01 -4.07 -1.10
N THR A 66 12.16 -4.88 -0.50
CA THR A 66 12.48 -5.91 0.50
C THR A 66 11.87 -7.25 0.11
N ALA A 67 12.32 -8.32 0.77
CA ALA A 67 11.69 -9.63 0.71
C ALA A 67 10.50 -9.78 1.69
N GLU A 68 10.12 -8.72 2.40
CA GLU A 68 9.05 -8.76 3.38
C GLU A 68 7.68 -8.92 2.72
N ARG A 69 6.79 -9.64 3.39
CA ARG A 69 5.39 -9.73 2.97
C ARG A 69 4.75 -8.34 3.02
N GLN A 70 4.12 -7.95 1.93
CA GLN A 70 3.28 -6.76 1.91
C GLN A 70 1.87 -7.12 2.39
N ASN A 71 1.39 -6.40 3.40
CA ASN A 71 0.01 -6.49 3.83
C ASN A 71 -0.92 -5.85 2.79
N PHE A 72 -2.21 -6.17 2.86
CA PHE A 72 -3.20 -5.50 2.04
C PHE A 72 -3.08 -3.98 2.19
N HIS A 73 -3.05 -3.29 1.08
CA HIS A 73 -2.94 -1.83 1.01
C HIS A 73 -3.52 -1.33 -0.31
N ILE A 74 -3.77 -0.04 -0.36
CA ILE A 74 -4.23 0.66 -1.56
C ILE A 74 -3.24 1.79 -1.84
N ASP A 75 -2.71 1.82 -3.06
CA ASP A 75 -1.85 2.88 -3.54
C ASP A 75 -2.66 4.15 -3.86
N ARG A 76 -2.00 5.31 -3.79
CA ARG A 76 -2.63 6.62 -4.02
C ARG A 76 -2.73 6.94 -5.52
N CYS A 77 -3.40 6.10 -6.26
CA CYS A 77 -3.62 6.27 -7.70
C CYS A 77 -4.87 5.53 -8.13
N ASP A 78 -5.41 5.89 -9.28
CA ASP A 78 -6.61 5.27 -9.83
C ASP A 78 -6.32 3.89 -10.43
N VAL A 79 -5.10 3.71 -10.98
CA VAL A 79 -4.67 2.46 -11.61
C VAL A 79 -3.24 2.13 -11.22
N VAL A 80 -3.01 0.91 -10.77
CA VAL A 80 -1.68 0.31 -10.57
C VAL A 80 -1.40 -0.66 -11.69
N ALA A 81 -0.30 -0.47 -12.40
CA ALA A 81 0.15 -1.40 -13.42
C ALA A 81 1.46 -2.07 -12.99
N LEU A 82 1.52 -3.39 -13.09
CA LEU A 82 2.70 -4.19 -12.78
C LEU A 82 3.08 -5.06 -13.97
N LEU A 83 4.33 -4.95 -14.44
CA LEU A 83 4.89 -5.81 -15.46
C LEU A 83 5.78 -6.87 -14.84
N CYS A 84 5.37 -8.13 -14.92
CA CYS A 84 6.18 -9.25 -14.46
C CYS A 84 7.28 -9.57 -15.50
N LEU A 85 8.52 -9.23 -15.18
CA LEU A 85 9.68 -9.53 -16.03
C LEU A 85 10.17 -10.96 -15.86
N ARG A 86 10.08 -11.50 -14.65
CA ARG A 86 10.43 -12.87 -14.30
C ARG A 86 9.53 -13.36 -13.18
N ARG A 87 9.06 -14.59 -13.30
CA ARG A 87 8.34 -15.26 -12.23
C ARG A 87 9.30 -15.62 -11.08
N ALA A 88 8.81 -15.50 -9.85
CA ALA A 88 9.53 -16.02 -8.68
C ALA A 88 9.65 -17.55 -8.76
N LYS A 89 10.73 -18.11 -8.20
CA LYS A 89 10.88 -19.56 -8.05
C LYS A 89 9.82 -20.17 -7.13
N ALA A 90 9.49 -19.44 -6.07
CA ALA A 90 8.45 -19.78 -5.10
C ALA A 90 7.88 -18.50 -4.48
N GLY A 91 6.62 -18.52 -4.06
CA GLY A 91 5.94 -17.35 -3.49
C GLY A 91 5.68 -16.25 -4.53
N GLY A 92 5.59 -14.99 -4.06
CA GLY A 92 5.37 -13.81 -4.89
C GLY A 92 3.95 -13.72 -5.49
N LEU A 93 2.98 -14.44 -4.91
CA LEU A 93 1.58 -14.34 -5.30
C LEU A 93 0.99 -13.04 -4.76
N SER A 94 0.22 -12.36 -5.61
CA SER A 94 -0.61 -11.22 -5.21
C SER A 94 -2.04 -11.70 -5.03
N THR A 95 -2.67 -11.24 -3.96
CA THR A 95 -4.11 -11.40 -3.72
C THR A 95 -4.78 -10.04 -3.79
N ILE A 96 -5.99 -10.03 -4.32
CA ILE A 96 -6.84 -8.85 -4.38
C ILE A 96 -8.14 -9.12 -3.65
N VAL A 97 -8.73 -8.07 -3.08
CA VAL A 97 -10.03 -8.09 -2.42
C VAL A 97 -10.78 -6.82 -2.79
N SER A 98 -12.10 -6.91 -2.89
CA SER A 98 -12.93 -5.73 -3.11
C SER A 98 -13.00 -4.88 -1.85
N SER A 99 -12.51 -3.64 -1.92
CA SER A 99 -12.64 -2.68 -0.83
C SER A 99 -14.11 -2.35 -0.51
N MET A 100 -14.99 -2.40 -1.52
CA MET A 100 -16.43 -2.23 -1.34
C MET A 100 -17.03 -3.40 -0.55
N ALA A 101 -16.61 -4.64 -0.83
CA ALA A 101 -17.08 -5.80 -0.07
C ALA A 101 -16.66 -5.70 1.41
N VAL A 102 -15.39 -5.33 1.66
CA VAL A 102 -14.89 -5.11 3.03
C VAL A 102 -15.69 -4.01 3.73
N HIS A 103 -15.92 -2.87 3.07
CA HIS A 103 -16.73 -1.78 3.60
C HIS A 103 -18.15 -2.24 3.98
N ASN A 104 -18.83 -2.95 3.08
CA ASN A 104 -20.20 -3.39 3.31
C ASN A 104 -20.32 -4.36 4.49
N VAL A 105 -19.36 -5.29 4.63
CA VAL A 105 -19.33 -6.19 5.79
C VAL A 105 -19.09 -5.43 7.08
N MET A 106 -18.19 -4.43 7.08
CA MET A 106 -17.98 -3.58 8.25
C MET A 106 -19.23 -2.77 8.58
N ALA A 107 -19.94 -2.25 7.58
CA ALA A 107 -21.18 -1.49 7.77
C ALA A 107 -22.30 -2.36 8.39
N GLU A 108 -22.37 -3.63 8.03
CA GLU A 108 -23.34 -4.58 8.57
C GLU A 108 -22.98 -5.06 9.98
N GLN A 109 -21.72 -5.42 10.21
CA GLN A 109 -21.31 -6.09 11.44
C GLN A 109 -20.85 -5.14 12.56
N ARG A 110 -20.12 -4.07 12.20
CA ARG A 110 -19.54 -3.12 13.16
C ARG A 110 -19.52 -1.70 12.58
N PRO A 111 -20.72 -1.09 12.43
CA PRO A 111 -20.82 0.29 11.92
C PRO A 111 -20.10 1.31 12.80
N ASP A 112 -19.97 1.04 14.09
CA ASP A 112 -19.20 1.83 15.05
C ASP A 112 -17.71 1.90 14.69
N LEU A 113 -17.12 0.77 14.28
CA LEU A 113 -15.72 0.71 13.82
C LEU A 113 -15.55 1.30 12.43
N LEU A 114 -16.54 1.10 11.55
CA LEU A 114 -16.52 1.70 10.22
C LEU A 114 -16.50 3.23 10.31
N GLU A 115 -17.31 3.84 11.16
CA GLU A 115 -17.32 5.29 11.39
C GLU A 115 -15.95 5.83 11.79
N ARG A 116 -15.16 5.05 12.54
CA ARG A 116 -13.78 5.41 12.89
C ARG A 116 -12.88 5.59 11.68
N LEU A 117 -13.08 4.75 10.65
CA LEU A 117 -12.27 4.75 9.43
C LEU A 117 -12.63 5.87 8.45
N TYR A 118 -13.76 6.54 8.65
CA TYR A 118 -14.11 7.80 7.99
C TYR A 118 -13.46 9.02 8.64
N ARG A 119 -12.95 8.89 9.88
CA ARG A 119 -12.23 9.98 10.55
C ARG A 119 -10.77 10.01 10.14
N PRO A 120 -10.11 11.18 10.02
CA PRO A 120 -8.72 11.27 9.67
C PRO A 120 -7.82 10.54 10.69
N LEU A 121 -7.08 9.54 10.20
CA LEU A 121 -6.01 8.87 10.91
C LEU A 121 -4.66 9.45 10.50
N PRO A 122 -3.65 9.47 11.38
CA PRO A 122 -2.31 9.93 11.02
C PRO A 122 -1.67 8.92 10.06
N VAL A 123 -1.09 9.41 8.97
CA VAL A 123 -0.45 8.62 7.92
C VAL A 123 0.96 9.14 7.70
N ASP A 124 1.96 8.32 7.96
CA ASP A 124 3.37 8.62 7.72
C ASP A 124 3.67 8.70 6.22
N ARG A 125 4.34 9.75 5.79
CA ARG A 125 4.78 9.92 4.40
C ARG A 125 6.03 9.10 4.05
N ARG A 126 6.68 8.50 5.04
CA ARG A 126 7.84 7.61 4.91
C ARG A 126 8.93 8.17 3.99
N GLY A 127 9.38 9.39 4.30
CA GLY A 127 10.43 10.08 3.55
C GLY A 127 10.00 10.70 2.22
N GLU A 128 8.80 10.45 1.73
CA GLU A 128 8.26 11.12 0.53
C GLU A 128 7.48 12.37 0.92
N VAL A 129 8.22 13.35 1.42
CA VAL A 129 7.65 14.59 1.95
C VAL A 129 7.81 15.68 0.90
N PRO A 130 6.72 16.23 0.35
CA PRO A 130 6.80 17.41 -0.48
C PRO A 130 7.40 18.58 0.31
N GLU A 131 8.11 19.47 -0.39
CA GLU A 131 8.71 20.65 0.21
C GLU A 131 7.69 21.45 1.04
N GLY A 132 8.08 21.87 2.24
CA GLY A 132 7.24 22.62 3.15
C GLY A 132 6.07 21.84 3.78
N LYS A 133 5.99 20.51 3.61
CA LYS A 133 4.94 19.68 4.21
C LYS A 133 5.44 18.92 5.44
N ALA A 134 4.52 18.59 6.35
CA ALA A 134 4.83 17.78 7.52
C ALA A 134 5.17 16.33 7.14
N LEU A 135 5.93 15.62 8.01
CA LEU A 135 6.35 14.23 7.84
C LEU A 135 5.19 13.23 7.81
N PHE A 136 4.04 13.63 8.32
CA PHE A 136 2.79 12.88 8.30
C PHE A 136 1.62 13.78 7.91
N CYS A 137 0.48 13.18 7.57
CA CYS A 137 -0.78 13.90 7.32
C CYS A 137 -1.94 13.14 7.96
N GLY A 138 -3.07 13.83 8.14
CA GLY A 138 -4.35 13.19 8.46
C GLY A 138 -5.05 12.75 7.18
N ALA A 139 -5.52 11.51 7.11
CA ALA A 139 -6.34 11.03 6.01
C ALA A 139 -7.33 9.97 6.52
N PRO A 140 -8.60 9.98 6.08
CA PRO A 140 -9.53 8.90 6.35
C PRO A 140 -9.16 7.67 5.50
N ILE A 141 -9.55 6.49 5.97
CA ILE A 141 -9.43 5.25 5.18
C ILE A 141 -10.53 5.21 4.13
N PHE A 142 -11.77 5.48 4.53
CA PHE A 142 -12.92 5.59 3.64
C PHE A 142 -13.32 7.05 3.49
N ASN A 143 -13.65 7.45 2.28
CA ASN A 143 -14.11 8.80 1.99
C ASN A 143 -15.15 8.74 0.86
N GLU A 144 -16.24 9.44 1.02
CA GLU A 144 -17.28 9.57 0.00
C GLU A 144 -17.23 10.94 -0.65
N TYR A 145 -17.24 10.97 -1.95
CA TYR A 145 -17.29 12.18 -2.74
C TYR A 145 -18.12 11.96 -4.00
N GLY A 146 -19.13 12.79 -4.21
CA GLY A 146 -20.01 12.69 -5.39
C GLY A 146 -20.81 11.39 -5.49
N GLY A 147 -21.06 10.69 -4.37
CA GLY A 147 -21.72 9.38 -4.35
C GLY A 147 -20.77 8.19 -4.60
N GLU A 148 -19.48 8.46 -4.79
CA GLU A 148 -18.45 7.43 -5.00
C GLU A 148 -17.63 7.22 -3.72
N LEU A 149 -17.39 5.96 -3.36
CA LEU A 149 -16.50 5.59 -2.26
C LEU A 149 -15.07 5.52 -2.74
N SER A 150 -14.20 6.32 -2.12
CA SER A 150 -12.76 6.21 -2.28
C SER A 150 -12.12 5.62 -1.03
N VAL A 151 -11.05 4.84 -1.23
CA VAL A 151 -10.38 4.14 -0.13
C VAL A 151 -8.88 4.41 -0.20
N LEU A 152 -8.29 4.74 0.96
CA LEU A 152 -6.86 4.90 1.13
C LEU A 152 -6.40 4.12 2.36
N TYR A 153 -5.73 3.00 2.16
CA TYR A 153 -5.33 2.12 3.25
C TYR A 153 -3.89 1.66 3.16
N SER A 154 -3.17 1.83 4.26
CA SER A 154 -1.91 1.15 4.52
C SER A 154 -1.69 1.07 6.03
N ARG A 155 -1.87 -0.12 6.60
CA ARG A 155 -1.65 -0.39 8.03
C ARG A 155 -0.26 0.07 8.48
N LEU A 156 0.74 -0.17 7.62
CA LEU A 156 2.13 0.20 7.88
C LEU A 156 2.31 1.71 8.02
N HIS A 157 1.70 2.51 7.14
CA HIS A 157 1.82 3.97 7.17
C HIS A 157 1.06 4.59 8.35
N VAL A 158 -0.09 4.04 8.72
CA VAL A 158 -0.84 4.50 9.90
C VAL A 158 -0.08 4.13 11.18
N GLY A 159 0.43 2.92 11.28
CA GLY A 159 1.20 2.48 12.46
C GLY A 159 2.51 3.25 12.64
N SER A 160 3.28 3.45 11.56
CA SER A 160 4.55 4.16 11.63
C SER A 160 4.39 5.66 11.94
N ALA A 161 3.22 6.25 11.66
CA ALA A 161 2.94 7.64 12.05
C ALA A 161 2.96 7.86 13.57
N GLN A 162 2.78 6.80 14.37
CA GLN A 162 2.83 6.88 15.84
C GLN A 162 4.24 7.19 16.39
N ARG A 163 5.27 7.13 15.55
CA ARG A 163 6.63 7.59 15.91
C ARG A 163 6.74 9.11 16.07
N PHE A 164 5.84 9.88 15.48
CA PHE A 164 5.86 11.33 15.55
C PHE A 164 5.13 11.83 16.81
N PRO A 165 5.77 12.62 17.70
CA PRO A 165 5.12 13.13 18.90
C PRO A 165 3.88 14.00 18.61
N ALA A 166 3.89 14.75 17.52
CA ALA A 166 2.79 15.62 17.11
C ALA A 166 1.62 14.88 16.42
N ALA A 167 1.77 13.58 16.09
CA ALA A 167 0.68 12.80 15.53
C ALA A 167 -0.34 12.45 16.61
N ARG A 168 -1.64 12.52 16.24
CA ARG A 168 -2.72 12.02 17.10
C ARG A 168 -2.43 10.55 17.46
N ARG A 169 -2.57 10.22 18.75
CA ARG A 169 -2.44 8.83 19.17
C ARG A 169 -3.67 8.04 18.76
N LEU A 170 -3.43 6.83 18.23
CA LEU A 170 -4.51 5.90 17.95
C LEU A 170 -5.09 5.38 19.25
N THR A 171 -6.42 5.33 19.32
CA THR A 171 -7.14 4.74 20.45
C THR A 171 -7.25 3.22 20.27
N PRO A 172 -7.60 2.46 21.34
CA PRO A 172 -7.87 1.01 21.21
C PRO A 172 -8.90 0.70 20.11
N GLU A 173 -9.94 1.52 19.99
CA GLU A 173 -10.98 1.33 18.97
C GLU A 173 -10.48 1.65 17.55
N ASP A 174 -9.54 2.59 17.39
CA ASP A 174 -8.89 2.81 16.09
C ASP A 174 -8.09 1.57 15.67
N TYR A 175 -7.39 0.94 16.62
CA TYR A 175 -6.68 -0.31 16.37
C TYR A 175 -7.65 -1.45 16.03
N GLU A 176 -8.75 -1.60 16.78
CA GLU A 176 -9.78 -2.61 16.53
C GLU A 176 -10.37 -2.45 15.13
N ALA A 177 -10.69 -1.22 14.71
CA ALA A 177 -11.21 -0.94 13.37
C ALA A 177 -10.21 -1.32 12.26
N LEU A 178 -8.94 -0.98 12.44
CA LEU A 178 -7.87 -1.33 11.50
C LEU A 178 -7.61 -2.84 11.46
N ASP A 179 -7.72 -3.53 12.59
CA ASP A 179 -7.51 -4.98 12.69
C ASP A 179 -8.68 -5.74 12.05
N MET A 180 -9.92 -5.29 12.25
CA MET A 180 -11.09 -5.83 11.57
C MET A 180 -10.97 -5.67 10.04
N LEU A 181 -10.59 -4.47 9.56
CA LEU A 181 -10.38 -4.24 8.13
C LEU A 181 -9.32 -5.18 7.57
N ALA A 182 -8.18 -5.35 8.26
CA ALA A 182 -7.12 -6.24 7.82
C ALA A 182 -7.56 -7.72 7.80
N ALA A 183 -8.33 -8.15 8.79
CA ALA A 183 -8.87 -9.50 8.88
C ALA A 183 -9.86 -9.80 7.73
N LEU A 184 -10.77 -8.86 7.46
CA LEU A 184 -11.71 -8.96 6.35
C LEU A 184 -10.99 -8.98 5.00
N ALA A 185 -10.00 -8.11 4.81
CA ALA A 185 -9.21 -8.10 3.57
C ALA A 185 -8.46 -9.43 3.34
N GLY A 186 -8.09 -10.14 4.41
CA GLY A 186 -7.46 -11.46 4.34
C GLY A 186 -8.43 -12.63 4.25
N ASN A 187 -9.73 -12.39 4.28
CA ASN A 187 -10.74 -13.46 4.23
C ASN A 187 -10.95 -13.94 2.78
N PRO A 188 -10.67 -15.21 2.48
CA PRO A 188 -10.80 -15.75 1.11
C PRO A 188 -12.25 -15.86 0.61
N SER A 189 -13.23 -15.59 1.47
CA SER A 189 -14.67 -15.60 1.12
C SER A 189 -15.16 -14.21 0.66
N LEU A 190 -14.32 -13.17 0.68
CA LEU A 190 -14.57 -11.83 0.18
C LEU A 190 -13.80 -11.57 -1.11
#